data_57f608fbbed18ec8d73821fb51282bc5
#
_entry.id   57f608fbbed18ec8d73821fb51282bc5
#
_cell.length_a   1.000
_cell.length_b   1.000
_cell.length_c   1.000
_cell.angle_alpha   90.00
_cell.angle_beta   90.00
_cell.angle_gamma   90.00
#
_symmetry.space_group_name_H-M   'P 1'
#
loop_
_entity.id
_entity.type
_entity.pdbx_description
1 polymer ?
#
loop_
_entity_poly.entity_id
_entity_poly.type
_entity_poly.pdbx_seq_one_letter_code
_entity_poly.pdbx_strand_id
1 'polypeptide(L)'
;MRLAFALALIAAPTAALAQEPGPQDARDTVQAYYAAIERGDFRTAYGLWDRGGQASGKSFASFRQGFASTAHSRVEARNPGREDAGMSQRWITVPVDVYATLKNGKRQHFRGSYTLHRVVPGVSANRADTRWHLSSAKLVAVR
;
A
#
# COMPACT_ATOMS: atom_id res chain seq x y z
N MET A 1 -20.58 -41.64 48.72
CA MET A 1 -19.96 -40.34 48.51
C MET A 1 -19.07 -40.41 47.27
N ARG A 2 -19.52 -39.90 46.12
CA ARG A 2 -18.74 -39.93 44.87
C ARG A 2 -18.25 -38.51 44.62
N LEU A 3 -16.93 -38.28 44.73
CA LEU A 3 -16.28 -37.05 44.35
C LEU A 3 -16.11 -37.05 42.83
N ALA A 4 -16.79 -36.17 42.13
CA ALA A 4 -16.56 -35.87 40.73
C ALA A 4 -15.48 -34.80 40.62
N PHE A 5 -14.30 -35.19 40.13
CA PHE A 5 -13.27 -34.21 39.73
C PHE A 5 -13.63 -33.63 38.38
N ALA A 6 -14.02 -32.35 38.35
CA ALA A 6 -14.17 -31.61 37.13
C ALA A 6 -12.79 -31.13 36.65
N LEU A 7 -12.32 -31.71 35.53
CA LEU A 7 -11.09 -31.28 34.88
C LEU A 7 -11.42 -30.00 34.10
N ALA A 8 -11.00 -28.84 34.59
CA ALA A 8 -11.11 -27.58 33.86
C ALA A 8 -10.02 -27.55 32.80
N LEU A 9 -10.43 -27.70 31.52
CA LEU A 9 -9.55 -27.49 30.37
C LEU A 9 -9.31 -25.97 30.22
N ILE A 10 -8.12 -25.52 30.63
CA ILE A 10 -7.67 -24.14 30.36
C ILE A 10 -7.19 -24.10 28.93
N ALA A 11 -8.03 -23.57 28.00
CA ALA A 11 -7.60 -23.24 26.67
C ALA A 11 -6.70 -21.99 26.74
N ALA A 12 -5.39 -22.19 26.56
CA ALA A 12 -4.47 -21.09 26.40
C ALA A 12 -4.77 -20.36 25.05
N PRO A 13 -4.86 -19.02 25.05
CA PRO A 13 -5.01 -18.32 23.80
C PRO A 13 -3.73 -18.52 22.97
N THR A 14 -3.85 -19.20 21.84
CA THR A 14 -2.80 -19.22 20.83
C THR A 14 -2.71 -17.82 20.25
N ALA A 15 -1.68 -17.06 20.65
CA ALA A 15 -1.35 -15.81 19.99
C ALA A 15 -1.02 -16.14 18.53
N ALA A 16 -1.94 -15.79 17.61
CA ALA A 16 -1.66 -15.88 16.19
C ALA A 16 -0.49 -14.92 15.91
N LEU A 17 0.65 -15.46 15.49
CA LEU A 17 1.78 -14.66 15.03
C LEU A 17 1.29 -13.86 13.82
N ALA A 18 1.43 -12.51 13.89
CA ALA A 18 1.08 -11.64 12.77
C ALA A 18 1.94 -12.05 11.57
N GLN A 19 1.28 -12.43 10.47
CA GLN A 19 1.94 -12.81 9.22
C GLN A 19 2.61 -11.60 8.60
N GLU A 20 3.84 -11.76 8.11
CA GLU A 20 4.52 -10.69 7.35
C GLU A 20 3.73 -10.34 6.08
N PRO A 21 3.68 -9.03 5.70
CA PRO A 21 3.04 -8.62 4.47
C PRO A 21 3.65 -9.31 3.25
N GLY A 22 2.80 -9.85 2.40
CA GLY A 22 3.20 -10.53 1.18
C GLY A 22 2.94 -9.71 -0.09
N PRO A 23 3.12 -10.34 -1.28
CA PRO A 23 2.87 -9.66 -2.56
C PRO A 23 1.45 -9.14 -2.73
N GLN A 24 0.45 -9.87 -2.25
CA GLN A 24 -0.94 -9.42 -2.32
C GLN A 24 -1.17 -8.13 -1.52
N ASP A 25 -0.53 -8.00 -0.35
CA ASP A 25 -0.63 -6.78 0.46
C ASP A 25 -0.01 -5.57 -0.26
N ALA A 26 1.03 -5.77 -1.05
CA ALA A 26 1.61 -4.71 -1.89
C ALA A 26 0.63 -4.23 -2.96
N ARG A 27 -0.05 -5.16 -3.63
CA ARG A 27 -1.11 -4.86 -4.59
C ARG A 27 -2.26 -4.10 -3.93
N ASP A 28 -2.69 -4.55 -2.77
CA ASP A 28 -3.76 -3.93 -1.99
C ASP A 28 -3.38 -2.51 -1.56
N THR A 29 -2.11 -2.25 -1.26
CA THR A 29 -1.60 -0.91 -0.96
C THR A 29 -1.77 0.04 -2.14
N VAL A 30 -1.47 -0.41 -3.37
CA VAL A 30 -1.68 0.39 -4.59
C VAL A 30 -3.16 0.68 -4.80
N GLN A 31 -4.02 -0.31 -4.59
CA GLN A 31 -5.48 -0.14 -4.69
C GLN A 31 -6.00 0.84 -3.63
N ALA A 32 -5.53 0.73 -2.39
CA ALA A 32 -5.88 1.65 -1.30
C ALA A 32 -5.45 3.09 -1.59
N TYR A 33 -4.29 3.26 -2.22
CA TYR A 33 -3.79 4.57 -2.65
C TYR A 33 -4.76 5.26 -3.62
N TYR A 34 -5.18 4.58 -4.67
CA TYR A 34 -6.12 5.15 -5.63
C TYR A 34 -7.53 5.30 -5.06
N ALA A 35 -7.97 4.41 -4.18
CA ALA A 35 -9.23 4.57 -3.47
C ALA A 35 -9.22 5.84 -2.58
N ALA A 36 -8.12 6.14 -1.93
CA ALA A 36 -7.97 7.36 -1.14
C ALA A 36 -8.02 8.61 -2.03
N ILE A 37 -7.35 8.61 -3.17
CA ILE A 37 -7.40 9.70 -4.15
C ILE A 37 -8.85 9.91 -4.63
N GLU A 38 -9.54 8.84 -5.01
CA GLU A 38 -10.90 8.92 -5.56
C GLU A 38 -11.90 9.54 -4.56
N ARG A 39 -11.77 9.24 -3.27
CA ARG A 39 -12.63 9.87 -2.24
C ARG A 39 -12.13 11.22 -1.75
N GLY A 40 -11.04 11.77 -2.31
CA GLY A 40 -10.48 13.05 -1.92
C GLY A 40 -9.68 13.02 -0.61
N ASP A 41 -9.35 11.85 -0.11
CA ASP A 41 -8.52 11.69 1.10
C ASP A 41 -7.03 11.70 0.74
N PHE A 42 -6.55 12.88 0.35
CA PHE A 42 -5.17 13.04 -0.11
C PHE A 42 -4.15 12.85 1.02
N ARG A 43 -4.54 13.08 2.26
CA ARG A 43 -3.65 12.85 3.40
C ARG A 43 -3.34 11.36 3.57
N THR A 44 -4.35 10.52 3.52
CA THR A 44 -4.15 9.06 3.54
C THR A 44 -3.33 8.61 2.32
N ALA A 45 -3.65 9.09 1.13
CA ALA A 45 -2.90 8.76 -0.09
C ALA A 45 -1.42 9.15 0.03
N TYR A 46 -1.14 10.36 0.49
CA TYR A 46 0.23 10.84 0.69
C TYR A 46 1.00 10.01 1.72
N GLY A 47 0.35 9.63 2.82
CA GLY A 47 0.95 8.80 3.86
C GLY A 47 1.25 7.36 3.45
N LEU A 48 0.69 6.89 2.33
CA LEU A 48 1.04 5.58 1.75
C LEU A 48 2.37 5.60 0.97
N TRP A 49 2.92 6.78 0.71
CA TRP A 49 4.29 6.91 0.21
C TRP A 49 5.28 6.79 1.35
N ASP A 50 6.42 6.17 1.07
CA ASP A 50 7.50 5.96 2.03
C ASP A 50 8.01 7.29 2.61
N ARG A 51 8.62 7.24 3.78
CA ARG A 51 9.09 8.41 4.52
C ARG A 51 8.00 9.46 4.75
N GLY A 52 6.80 9.02 5.14
CA GLY A 52 5.69 9.92 5.48
C GLY A 52 5.18 10.75 4.31
N GLY A 53 5.32 10.25 3.08
CA GLY A 53 4.91 10.92 1.85
C GLY A 53 6.07 11.50 1.04
N GLN A 54 7.25 11.67 1.63
CA GLN A 54 8.40 12.31 0.97
C GLN A 54 8.91 11.53 -0.25
N ALA A 55 8.73 10.20 -0.27
CA ALA A 55 9.12 9.39 -1.42
C ALA A 55 8.33 9.72 -2.69
N SER A 56 7.20 10.41 -2.58
CA SER A 56 6.48 10.96 -3.75
C SER A 56 7.27 12.04 -4.50
N GLY A 57 8.33 12.57 -3.90
CA GLY A 57 9.10 13.68 -4.43
C GLY A 57 8.41 15.04 -4.27
N LYS A 58 7.31 15.12 -3.53
CA LYS A 58 6.49 16.32 -3.37
C LYS A 58 6.19 16.59 -1.92
N SER A 59 5.97 17.89 -1.60
CA SER A 59 5.29 18.26 -0.35
C SER A 59 3.84 17.81 -0.39
N PHE A 60 3.18 17.72 0.76
CA PHE A 60 1.76 17.40 0.78
C PHE A 60 0.91 18.38 -0.04
N ALA A 61 1.21 19.68 0.05
CA ALA A 61 0.49 20.70 -0.72
C ALA A 61 0.63 20.50 -2.23
N SER A 62 1.86 20.25 -2.71
CA SER A 62 2.12 19.96 -4.14
C SER A 62 1.48 18.66 -4.59
N PHE A 63 1.53 17.63 -3.75
CA PHE A 63 0.89 16.35 -4.00
C PHE A 63 -0.62 16.52 -4.22
N ARG A 64 -1.28 17.18 -3.28
CA ARG A 64 -2.71 17.48 -3.36
C ARG A 64 -3.05 18.31 -4.58
N GLN A 65 -2.25 19.35 -4.88
CA GLN A 65 -2.45 20.22 -6.03
C GLN A 65 -2.38 19.47 -7.35
N GLY A 66 -1.57 18.41 -7.43
CA GLY A 66 -1.46 17.58 -8.63
C GLY A 66 -2.76 16.90 -9.06
N PHE A 67 -3.75 16.81 -8.18
CA PHE A 67 -5.07 16.22 -8.46
C PHE A 67 -6.17 17.27 -8.63
N ALA A 68 -5.84 18.55 -8.61
CA ALA A 68 -6.83 19.63 -8.65
C ALA A 68 -7.75 19.60 -9.87
N SER A 69 -7.25 19.13 -11.01
CA SER A 69 -8.00 19.00 -12.26
C SER A 69 -8.60 17.61 -12.49
N THR A 70 -8.40 16.68 -11.60
CA THR A 70 -8.87 15.30 -11.71
C THR A 70 -10.23 15.14 -11.04
N ALA A 71 -11.24 14.70 -11.82
CA ALA A 71 -12.55 14.40 -11.29
C ALA A 71 -12.62 12.97 -10.72
N HIS A 72 -12.09 11.99 -11.46
CA HIS A 72 -12.10 10.58 -11.09
C HIS A 72 -10.79 9.92 -11.44
N SER A 73 -10.39 8.93 -10.64
CA SER A 73 -9.27 8.04 -10.94
C SER A 73 -9.53 6.64 -10.42
N ARG A 74 -9.03 5.65 -11.16
CA ARG A 74 -9.05 4.25 -10.73
C ARG A 74 -7.79 3.54 -11.21
N VAL A 75 -7.47 2.45 -10.55
CA VAL A 75 -6.32 1.61 -10.90
C VAL A 75 -6.75 0.17 -11.15
N GLU A 76 -6.14 -0.43 -12.13
CA GLU A 76 -6.14 -1.88 -12.34
C GLU A 76 -4.73 -2.36 -12.00
N ALA A 77 -4.56 -2.90 -10.79
CA ALA A 77 -3.30 -3.45 -10.33
C ALA A 77 -3.23 -4.93 -10.72
N ARG A 78 -2.17 -5.30 -11.44
CA ARG A 78 -1.90 -6.68 -11.83
C ARG A 78 -1.10 -7.40 -10.74
N ASN A 79 -0.85 -8.69 -10.95
CA ASN A 79 -0.08 -9.48 -10.01
C ASN A 79 1.32 -8.90 -9.84
N PRO A 80 1.76 -8.73 -8.58
CA PRO A 80 3.11 -8.25 -8.30
C PRO A 80 4.18 -9.20 -8.83
N GLY A 81 5.36 -8.63 -9.10
CA GLY A 81 6.54 -9.41 -9.40
C GLY A 81 7.09 -10.14 -8.17
N ARG A 82 8.31 -10.67 -8.31
CA ARG A 82 9.02 -11.29 -7.19
C ARG A 82 9.42 -10.21 -6.17
N GLU A 83 9.34 -10.56 -4.91
CA GLU A 83 9.88 -9.74 -3.83
C GLU A 83 11.40 -9.82 -3.84
N ASP A 84 12.06 -8.66 -3.91
CA ASP A 84 13.51 -8.53 -3.78
C ASP A 84 13.88 -8.25 -2.32
N ALA A 85 14.95 -8.91 -1.87
CA ALA A 85 15.45 -8.77 -0.52
C ALA A 85 16.88 -8.23 -0.52
N GLY A 86 17.14 -7.22 0.31
CA GLY A 86 18.48 -6.70 0.58
C GLY A 86 18.62 -6.41 2.07
N MET A 87 19.43 -7.19 2.78
CA MET A 87 19.58 -7.09 4.24
C MET A 87 18.20 -7.14 4.94
N SER A 88 17.80 -6.06 5.59
CA SER A 88 16.50 -5.94 6.27
C SER A 88 15.43 -5.27 5.44
N GLN A 89 15.70 -4.99 4.18
CA GLN A 89 14.80 -4.28 3.27
C GLN A 89 14.11 -5.26 2.32
N ARG A 90 12.88 -4.90 1.91
CA ARG A 90 12.12 -5.64 0.91
C ARG A 90 11.54 -4.66 -0.10
N TRP A 91 11.61 -5.03 -1.37
CA TRP A 91 11.03 -4.29 -2.48
C TRP A 91 10.20 -5.20 -3.35
N ILE A 92 9.16 -4.65 -3.95
CA ILE A 92 8.31 -5.36 -4.89
C ILE A 92 7.76 -4.38 -5.92
N THR A 93 7.57 -4.86 -7.15
CA THR A 93 7.00 -4.06 -8.23
C THR A 93 5.59 -4.55 -8.54
N VAL A 94 4.65 -3.62 -8.60
CA VAL A 94 3.24 -3.86 -8.94
C VAL A 94 2.95 -3.18 -10.27
N PRO A 95 2.70 -3.96 -11.35
CA PRO A 95 2.29 -3.40 -12.63
C PRO A 95 0.87 -2.86 -12.56
N VAL A 96 0.62 -1.72 -13.22
CA VAL A 96 -0.67 -1.05 -13.16
C VAL A 96 -1.10 -0.46 -14.51
N ASP A 97 -2.40 -0.35 -14.69
CA ASP A 97 -3.06 0.59 -15.58
C ASP A 97 -3.86 1.58 -14.74
N VAL A 98 -3.66 2.86 -14.98
CA VAL A 98 -4.34 3.94 -14.27
C VAL A 98 -5.23 4.70 -15.25
N TYR A 99 -6.48 4.86 -14.88
CA TYR A 99 -7.47 5.60 -15.66
C TYR A 99 -7.93 6.81 -14.88
N ALA A 100 -7.88 7.97 -15.51
CA ALA A 100 -8.35 9.21 -14.90
C ALA A 100 -9.31 9.93 -15.83
N THR A 101 -10.24 10.67 -15.25
CA THR A 101 -11.10 11.61 -15.95
C THR A 101 -10.88 12.99 -15.34
N LEU A 102 -10.50 13.95 -16.17
CA LEU A 102 -10.33 15.33 -15.75
C LEU A 102 -11.69 16.00 -15.57
N LYS A 103 -11.74 17.10 -14.82
CA LYS A 103 -12.95 17.89 -14.59
C LYS A 103 -13.58 18.44 -15.89
N ASN A 104 -12.78 18.62 -16.96
CA ASN A 104 -13.26 18.99 -18.27
C ASN A 104 -13.79 17.81 -19.11
N GLY A 105 -13.84 16.60 -18.53
CA GLY A 105 -14.30 15.39 -19.19
C GLY A 105 -13.24 14.63 -19.99
N LYS A 106 -12.03 15.17 -20.14
CA LYS A 106 -10.95 14.48 -20.85
C LYS A 106 -10.54 13.22 -20.10
N ARG A 107 -10.46 12.10 -20.82
CA ARG A 107 -10.01 10.80 -20.28
C ARG A 107 -8.52 10.63 -20.48
N GLN A 108 -7.87 10.02 -19.50
CA GLN A 108 -6.45 9.71 -19.51
C GLN A 108 -6.26 8.24 -19.16
N HIS A 109 -5.25 7.62 -19.75
CA HIS A 109 -4.82 6.27 -19.43
C HIS A 109 -3.30 6.27 -19.32
N PHE A 110 -2.81 5.75 -18.22
CA PHE A 110 -1.38 5.56 -17.96
C PHE A 110 -1.10 4.08 -17.71
N ARG A 111 0.04 3.63 -18.15
CA ARG A 111 0.52 2.27 -17.87
C ARG A 111 1.92 2.31 -17.31
N GLY A 112 2.21 1.42 -16.40
CA GLY A 112 3.53 1.30 -15.81
C GLY A 112 3.54 0.47 -14.55
N SER A 113 4.25 0.94 -13.54
CA SER A 113 4.38 0.21 -12.28
C SER A 113 4.68 1.12 -11.11
N TYR A 114 4.34 0.63 -9.92
CA TYR A 114 4.81 1.13 -8.65
C TYR A 114 5.84 0.17 -8.07
N THR A 115 6.92 0.72 -7.51
CA THR A 115 7.81 -0.03 -6.63
C THR A 115 7.44 0.29 -5.19
N LEU A 116 7.23 -0.74 -4.38
CA LEU A 116 6.92 -0.62 -2.97
C LEU A 116 8.08 -1.12 -2.13
N HIS A 117 8.17 -0.60 -0.92
CA HIS A 117 9.23 -0.88 0.03
C HIS A 117 8.65 -1.14 1.42
N ARG A 118 9.28 -2.02 2.17
CA ARG A 118 9.06 -2.24 3.59
C ARG A 118 10.35 -2.71 4.27
N VAL A 119 10.39 -2.63 5.58
CA VAL A 119 11.44 -3.27 6.38
C VAL A 119 10.91 -4.53 7.05
N VAL A 120 11.79 -5.47 7.36
CA VAL A 120 11.42 -6.65 8.14
C VAL A 120 11.11 -6.25 9.59
N PRO A 121 10.22 -7.00 10.29
CA PRO A 121 9.93 -6.74 11.69
C PRO A 121 11.19 -6.76 12.57
N GLY A 122 11.22 -5.88 13.59
CA GLY A 122 12.30 -5.80 14.56
C GLY A 122 13.48 -4.92 14.18
N VAL A 123 13.52 -4.37 12.96
CA VAL A 123 14.60 -3.49 12.48
C VAL A 123 14.29 -2.02 12.75
N SER A 124 13.05 -1.61 12.57
CA SER A 124 12.58 -0.26 12.87
C SER A 124 11.75 -0.24 14.15
N ALA A 125 11.89 0.82 14.93
CA ALA A 125 11.01 1.08 16.07
C ALA A 125 9.58 1.44 15.65
N ASN A 126 9.40 1.91 14.42
CA ASN A 126 8.09 2.25 13.87
C ASN A 126 7.48 1.02 13.17
N ARG A 127 6.40 0.48 13.74
CA ARG A 127 5.69 -0.67 13.16
C ARG A 127 5.11 -0.38 11.77
N ALA A 128 4.83 0.87 11.45
CA ALA A 128 4.34 1.25 10.12
C ALA A 128 5.35 0.90 9.02
N ASP A 129 6.65 0.94 9.31
CA ASP A 129 7.70 0.64 8.34
C ASP A 129 7.71 -0.83 7.91
N THR A 130 7.07 -1.73 8.65
CA THR A 130 6.95 -3.14 8.30
C THR A 130 5.86 -3.41 7.26
N ARG A 131 5.04 -2.43 6.94
CA ARG A 131 4.01 -2.50 5.91
C ARG A 131 4.51 -1.90 4.60
N TRP A 132 3.93 -2.36 3.49
CA TRP A 132 4.28 -1.82 2.18
C TRP A 132 3.91 -0.34 2.06
N HIS A 133 4.86 0.45 1.56
CA HIS A 133 4.67 1.85 1.18
C HIS A 133 5.16 2.05 -0.25
N LEU A 134 4.56 3.00 -0.95
CA LEU A 134 5.01 3.39 -2.29
C LEU A 134 6.38 4.04 -2.19
N SER A 135 7.34 3.55 -2.97
CA SER A 135 8.71 4.06 -3.00
C SER A 135 8.98 4.87 -4.27
N SER A 136 8.52 4.39 -5.41
CA SER A 136 8.66 5.08 -6.70
C SER A 136 7.58 4.65 -7.66
N ALA A 137 7.37 5.43 -8.72
CA ALA A 137 6.45 5.13 -9.79
C ALA A 137 7.08 5.40 -11.15
N LYS A 138 6.74 4.55 -12.13
CA LYS A 138 7.05 4.77 -13.55
C LYS A 138 5.74 4.60 -14.31
N LEU A 139 5.13 5.71 -14.71
CA LEU A 139 3.88 5.72 -15.45
C LEU A 139 4.08 6.50 -16.74
N VAL A 140 3.61 5.95 -17.85
CA VAL A 140 3.62 6.60 -19.17
C VAL A 140 2.21 6.67 -19.73
N ALA A 141 1.92 7.76 -20.42
CA ALA A 141 0.64 7.92 -21.08
C ALA A 141 0.49 6.88 -22.21
N VAL A 142 -0.68 6.25 -22.27
CA VAL A 142 -1.07 5.34 -23.35
C VAL A 142 -1.84 6.18 -24.38
N ARG A 143 -1.42 6.06 -25.62
CA ARG A 143 -2.07 6.74 -26.76
C ARG A 143 -3.09 5.82 -27.42
#